data_5c1d16890f99f907e42b9807db34b539
#
_entry.id   5c1d16890f99f907e42b9807db34b539
#
_cell.length_a   1.000
_cell.length_b   1.000
_cell.length_c   1.000
_cell.angle_alpha   90.00
_cell.angle_beta   90.00
_cell.angle_gamma   90.00
#
_symmetry.space_group_name_H-M   'P 1'
#
loop_
_entity.id
_entity.type
_entity.pdbx_description
1 polymer ?
#
loop_
_entity_poly.entity_id
_entity_poly.type
_entity_poly.pdbx_seq_one_letter_code
_entity_poly.pdbx_strand_id
1 'polypeptide(L)'
;MVTRLLGRKMGMTQIYNEKGQCFPVTVIEAGPCTVTQVKTKDKDGYAAIQIAFGVRRSKNISRAEMGHIIPKGDLKPEDRKKAFDRQLKETKNAPEILREIPWDGKEDLKVGAKLDVSIFESYKKVDVIGTSKGRGFMGVVRRWGFHGLPATHGQSDRERAPGSLGRQHSISQGVPPGKKMAGHWGVEQVTSRNLDVVQVQKDKNLIFVQGSVPGPTGGLVLVKESTWTAPKPSTVVSKKTKAGQIVKKGH
;
A
#
# COMPACT_ATOMS: atom_id res chain seq x y z
N MET A 1 2.95 2.98 18.92
CA MET A 1 2.88 4.17 18.02
C MET A 1 2.04 3.85 16.81
N VAL A 2 1.17 4.79 16.41
CA VAL A 2 0.47 4.69 15.13
C VAL A 2 1.47 5.05 14.03
N THR A 3 1.79 4.07 13.19
CA THR A 3 2.82 4.23 12.14
C THR A 3 2.20 4.17 10.74
N ARG A 4 0.87 4.33 10.64
CA ARG A 4 0.12 4.16 9.40
C ARG A 4 -0.92 5.24 9.23
N LEU A 5 -0.98 5.86 8.05
CA LEU A 5 -2.02 6.82 7.67
C LEU A 5 -2.63 6.46 6.32
N LEU A 6 -3.91 6.80 6.18
CA LEU A 6 -4.56 6.81 4.88
C LEU A 6 -4.24 8.11 4.15
N GLY A 7 -4.13 8.01 2.85
CA GLY A 7 -3.88 9.15 1.99
C GLY A 7 -4.42 8.94 0.59
N ARG A 8 -4.32 9.97 -0.22
CA ARG A 8 -4.71 10.00 -1.63
C ARG A 8 -3.51 10.38 -2.48
N LYS A 9 -3.25 9.60 -3.52
CA LYS A 9 -2.21 9.92 -4.49
C LYS A 9 -2.63 11.13 -5.32
N MET A 10 -1.91 12.24 -5.21
CA MET A 10 -2.21 13.46 -5.98
C MET A 10 -1.59 13.42 -7.37
N GLY A 11 -0.36 12.94 -7.50
CA GLY A 11 0.33 12.88 -8.77
C GLY A 11 1.83 12.66 -8.60
N MET A 12 2.58 12.85 -9.67
CA MET A 12 4.03 12.82 -9.66
C MET A 12 4.59 14.16 -10.13
N THR A 13 5.70 14.55 -9.52
CA THR A 13 6.48 15.74 -9.87
C THR A 13 7.97 15.45 -9.70
N GLN A 14 8.79 16.45 -9.87
CA GLN A 14 10.22 16.37 -9.64
C GLN A 14 10.67 17.44 -8.65
N ILE A 15 11.64 17.11 -7.82
CA ILE A 15 12.26 18.02 -6.85
C ILE A 15 13.75 18.02 -7.11
N TYR A 16 14.35 19.17 -7.06
CA TYR A 16 15.81 19.36 -7.19
C TYR A 16 16.42 19.55 -5.81
N ASN A 17 17.52 18.87 -5.58
CA ASN A 17 18.31 19.05 -4.38
C ASN A 17 19.26 20.26 -4.57
N GLU A 18 19.88 20.74 -3.51
CA GLU A 18 20.88 21.82 -3.53
C GLU A 18 22.06 21.58 -4.48
N LYS A 19 22.36 20.32 -4.77
CA LYS A 19 23.40 19.91 -5.74
C LYS A 19 22.90 19.86 -7.19
N GLY A 20 21.66 20.29 -7.48
CA GLY A 20 21.06 20.24 -8.81
C GLY A 20 20.60 18.85 -9.27
N GLN A 21 20.61 17.83 -8.41
CA GLN A 21 20.13 16.51 -8.76
C GLN A 21 18.59 16.48 -8.75
N CYS A 22 18.02 15.90 -9.81
CA CYS A 22 16.56 15.74 -9.97
C CYS A 22 16.10 14.44 -9.34
N PHE A 23 15.11 14.52 -8.44
CA PHE A 23 14.43 13.35 -7.85
C PHE A 23 12.99 13.27 -8.33
N PRO A 24 12.57 12.19 -9.00
CA PRO A 24 11.17 11.95 -9.28
C PRO A 24 10.43 11.61 -8.00
N VAL A 25 9.39 12.38 -7.67
CA VAL A 25 8.62 12.18 -6.44
C VAL A 25 7.14 12.02 -6.73
N THR A 26 6.50 11.18 -5.92
CA THR A 26 5.03 11.10 -5.85
C THR A 26 4.55 11.93 -4.68
N VAL A 27 3.56 12.77 -4.93
CA VAL A 27 2.87 13.58 -3.91
C VAL A 27 1.67 12.80 -3.41
N ILE A 28 1.60 12.63 -2.09
CA ILE A 28 0.50 11.95 -1.41
C ILE A 28 -0.08 12.92 -0.38
N GLU A 29 -1.37 13.17 -0.42
CA GLU A 29 -2.13 13.83 0.62
C GLU A 29 -2.43 12.80 1.71
N ALA A 30 -1.71 12.84 2.84
CA ALA A 30 -1.80 11.87 3.92
C ALA A 30 -2.40 12.51 5.17
N GLY A 31 -3.69 12.24 5.40
CA GLY A 31 -4.43 12.84 6.52
C GLY A 31 -5.15 14.16 6.16
N PRO A 32 -5.74 14.85 7.14
CA PRO A 32 -5.90 14.37 8.51
C PRO A 32 -6.79 13.13 8.60
N CYS A 33 -6.35 12.12 9.35
CA CYS A 33 -7.16 10.94 9.65
C CYS A 33 -7.77 11.06 11.05
N THR A 34 -9.03 10.70 11.20
CA THR A 34 -9.72 10.73 12.51
C THR A 34 -9.93 9.32 13.01
N VAL A 35 -9.62 9.05 14.27
CA VAL A 35 -9.90 7.78 14.93
C VAL A 35 -11.39 7.67 15.20
N THR A 36 -12.06 6.68 14.60
CA THR A 36 -13.51 6.45 14.78
C THR A 36 -13.81 5.37 15.79
N GLN A 37 -12.95 4.37 15.91
CA GLN A 37 -13.12 3.29 16.87
C GLN A 37 -11.77 2.75 17.33
N VAL A 38 -11.68 2.39 18.61
CA VAL A 38 -10.56 1.66 19.19
C VAL A 38 -11.03 0.27 19.54
N LYS A 39 -10.38 -0.75 18.99
CA LYS A 39 -10.67 -2.16 19.24
C LYS A 39 -9.65 -2.73 20.23
N THR A 40 -10.14 -3.44 21.21
CA THR A 40 -9.33 -4.06 22.27
C THR A 40 -9.45 -5.56 22.24
N LYS A 41 -8.41 -6.26 22.73
CA LYS A 41 -8.39 -7.73 22.76
C LYS A 41 -9.56 -8.32 23.56
N ASP A 42 -10.00 -7.64 24.63
CA ASP A 42 -11.04 -8.12 25.52
C ASP A 42 -12.44 -8.10 24.90
N LYS A 43 -12.72 -7.10 24.05
CA LYS A 43 -14.02 -6.92 23.40
C LYS A 43 -14.09 -7.49 22.00
N ASP A 44 -13.04 -7.29 21.22
CA ASP A 44 -13.02 -7.57 19.78
C ASP A 44 -12.13 -8.77 19.41
N GLY A 45 -11.36 -9.30 20.37
CA GLY A 45 -10.43 -10.41 20.16
C GLY A 45 -9.07 -10.02 19.58
N TYR A 46 -8.91 -8.78 19.12
CA TYR A 46 -7.65 -8.24 18.60
C TYR A 46 -7.55 -6.74 18.86
N ALA A 47 -6.33 -6.23 18.86
CA ALA A 47 -6.07 -4.80 19.05
C ALA A 47 -5.89 -4.10 17.69
N ALA A 48 -6.75 -3.11 17.42
CA ALA A 48 -6.70 -2.30 16.20
C ALA A 48 -7.37 -0.95 16.43
N ILE A 49 -7.05 0.02 15.58
CA ILE A 49 -7.79 1.27 15.50
C ILE A 49 -8.44 1.39 14.14
N GLN A 50 -9.66 1.89 14.11
CA GLN A 50 -10.33 2.27 12.89
C GLN A 50 -10.09 3.75 12.65
N ILE A 51 -9.53 4.06 11.48
CA ILE A 51 -9.30 5.43 11.05
C ILE A 51 -10.19 5.80 9.87
N ALA A 52 -10.61 7.04 9.88
CA ALA A 52 -11.44 7.65 8.86
C ALA A 52 -10.61 8.65 8.06
N PHE A 53 -10.81 8.66 6.74
CA PHE A 53 -10.14 9.58 5.82
C PHE A 53 -11.10 10.09 4.76
N GLY A 54 -10.85 11.33 4.30
CA GLY A 54 -11.64 11.99 3.28
C GLY A 54 -12.96 12.55 3.82
N VAL A 55 -13.65 13.29 2.98
CA VAL A 55 -14.92 13.95 3.32
C VAL A 55 -15.96 13.67 2.26
N ARG A 56 -17.09 13.13 2.69
CA ARG A 56 -18.25 12.85 1.86
C ARG A 56 -19.49 13.54 2.45
N ARG A 57 -20.38 14.06 1.61
CA ARG A 57 -21.61 14.66 2.07
C ARG A 57 -22.51 13.60 2.74
N SER A 58 -23.04 13.88 3.93
CA SER A 58 -23.86 12.94 4.70
C SER A 58 -25.08 12.41 3.96
N LYS A 59 -25.68 13.21 3.05
CA LYS A 59 -26.80 12.79 2.21
C LYS A 59 -26.48 11.62 1.26
N ASN A 60 -25.20 11.36 0.98
CA ASN A 60 -24.73 10.29 0.10
C ASN A 60 -24.29 9.03 0.85
N ILE A 61 -24.57 8.97 2.16
CA ILE A 61 -24.19 7.88 3.05
C ILE A 61 -25.44 7.22 3.59
N SER A 62 -25.44 5.91 3.69
CA SER A 62 -26.57 5.17 4.24
C SER A 62 -26.73 5.44 5.75
N ARG A 63 -27.96 5.31 6.27
CA ARG A 63 -28.22 5.45 7.71
C ARG A 63 -27.44 4.44 8.55
N ALA A 64 -27.21 3.25 8.01
CA ALA A 64 -26.43 2.20 8.67
C ALA A 64 -24.95 2.60 8.83
N GLU A 65 -24.31 3.12 7.76
CA GLU A 65 -22.95 3.64 7.80
C GLU A 65 -22.83 4.82 8.77
N MET A 66 -23.77 5.75 8.74
CA MET A 66 -23.79 6.87 9.69
C MET A 66 -23.91 6.39 11.14
N GLY A 67 -24.76 5.36 11.38
CA GLY A 67 -24.89 4.76 12.71
C GLY A 67 -23.65 4.03 13.22
N HIS A 68 -22.73 3.66 12.31
CA HIS A 68 -21.43 3.12 12.65
C HIS A 68 -20.41 4.22 12.99
N ILE A 69 -20.48 5.35 12.30
CA ILE A 69 -19.53 6.47 12.44
C ILE A 69 -19.85 7.31 13.68
N ILE A 70 -21.14 7.55 13.95
CA ILE A 70 -21.57 8.34 15.10
C ILE A 70 -21.36 7.52 16.37
N PRO A 71 -20.57 8.00 17.34
CA PRO A 71 -20.35 7.27 18.59
C PRO A 71 -21.67 7.04 19.31
N LYS A 72 -21.92 5.78 19.66
CA LYS A 72 -23.07 5.37 20.47
C LYS A 72 -22.79 5.85 21.90
N GLY A 73 -23.35 6.97 22.30
CA GLY A 73 -23.34 7.36 23.69
C GLY A 73 -24.09 6.33 24.56
N ASP A 74 -23.91 6.38 25.88
CA ASP A 74 -24.57 5.53 26.86
C ASP A 74 -26.08 5.87 27.04
N LEU A 75 -26.75 6.14 25.92
CA LEU A 75 -28.17 6.51 25.87
C LEU A 75 -29.06 5.27 25.88
N LYS A 76 -30.23 5.38 26.51
CA LYS A 76 -31.28 4.36 26.47
C LYS A 76 -31.72 4.09 25.03
N PRO A 77 -32.16 2.86 24.67
CA PRO A 77 -32.51 2.48 23.30
C PRO A 77 -33.55 3.40 22.63
N GLU A 78 -34.48 3.95 23.41
CA GLU A 78 -35.53 4.83 22.91
C GLU A 78 -35.02 6.23 22.53
N ASP A 79 -34.05 6.74 23.27
CA ASP A 79 -33.45 8.06 23.04
C ASP A 79 -32.39 8.02 21.95
N ARG A 80 -31.82 6.82 21.67
CA ARG A 80 -30.81 6.64 20.62
C ARG A 80 -31.31 7.03 19.23
N LYS A 81 -32.58 6.70 18.90
CA LYS A 81 -33.15 7.08 17.60
C LYS A 81 -33.24 8.58 17.44
N LYS A 82 -33.79 9.28 18.48
CA LYS A 82 -33.93 10.75 18.47
C LYS A 82 -32.57 11.46 18.44
N ALA A 83 -31.61 10.99 19.23
CA ALA A 83 -30.25 11.51 19.23
C ALA A 83 -29.56 11.29 17.89
N PHE A 84 -29.70 10.11 17.29
CA PHE A 84 -29.15 9.78 15.97
C PHE A 84 -29.73 10.66 14.87
N ASP A 85 -31.07 10.85 14.83
CA ASP A 85 -31.72 11.69 13.81
C ASP A 85 -31.33 13.18 13.97
N ARG A 86 -31.07 13.64 15.19
CA ARG A 86 -30.55 14.98 15.47
C ARG A 86 -29.11 15.11 14.94
N GLN A 87 -28.23 14.21 15.33
CA GLN A 87 -26.82 14.19 14.88
C GLN A 87 -26.71 14.03 13.35
N LEU A 88 -27.58 13.24 12.72
CA LEU A 88 -27.63 13.09 11.28
C LEU A 88 -27.95 14.41 10.56
N LYS A 89 -28.84 15.24 11.14
CA LYS A 89 -29.18 16.57 10.61
C LYS A 89 -28.04 17.58 10.80
N GLU A 90 -27.35 17.51 11.93
CA GLU A 90 -26.23 18.39 12.28
C GLU A 90 -24.96 18.05 11.49
N THR A 91 -24.73 16.77 11.22
CA THR A 91 -23.52 16.30 10.52
C THR A 91 -23.65 16.50 9.01
N LYS A 92 -23.12 17.60 8.49
CA LYS A 92 -23.12 17.88 7.05
C LYS A 92 -22.12 17.01 6.28
N ASN A 93 -21.02 16.64 6.91
CA ASN A 93 -19.90 15.91 6.32
C ASN A 93 -19.62 14.66 7.15
N ALA A 94 -19.35 13.55 6.45
CA ALA A 94 -18.95 12.30 7.06
C ALA A 94 -17.69 11.76 6.37
N PRO A 95 -16.93 10.87 7.00
CA PRO A 95 -15.76 10.29 6.38
C PRO A 95 -16.12 9.48 5.13
N GLU A 96 -15.26 9.57 4.12
CA GLU A 96 -15.44 8.85 2.87
C GLU A 96 -15.02 7.39 3.00
N ILE A 97 -13.93 7.14 3.71
CA ILE A 97 -13.29 5.83 3.80
C ILE A 97 -12.95 5.50 5.25
N LEU A 98 -13.30 4.30 5.66
CA LEU A 98 -12.93 3.71 6.94
C LEU A 98 -11.98 2.53 6.70
N ARG A 99 -10.89 2.46 7.44
CA ARG A 99 -9.96 1.33 7.43
C ARG A 99 -9.44 1.04 8.81
N GLU A 100 -9.25 -0.23 9.08
CA GLU A 100 -8.60 -0.69 10.30
C GLU A 100 -7.10 -0.81 10.09
N ILE A 101 -6.36 -0.38 11.09
CA ILE A 101 -4.92 -0.54 11.15
C ILE A 101 -4.54 -1.23 12.46
N PRO A 102 -3.60 -2.19 12.43
CA PRO A 102 -3.14 -2.83 13.63
C PRO A 102 -2.49 -1.78 14.56
N TRP A 103 -2.71 -1.96 15.85
CA TRP A 103 -2.24 -1.07 16.90
C TRP A 103 -1.71 -1.88 18.08
N ASP A 104 -0.57 -1.45 18.64
CA ASP A 104 0.12 -2.18 19.69
C ASP A 104 -0.43 -1.91 21.11
N GLY A 105 -1.46 -1.05 21.25
CA GLY A 105 -2.07 -0.72 22.54
C GLY A 105 -1.21 0.17 23.47
N LYS A 106 -0.08 0.68 23.00
CA LYS A 106 0.86 1.44 23.85
C LYS A 106 0.51 2.90 24.05
N GLU A 107 -0.34 3.45 23.21
CA GLU A 107 -0.77 4.85 23.27
C GLU A 107 -2.25 4.93 23.64
N ASP A 108 -2.60 5.84 24.52
CA ASP A 108 -4.00 6.11 24.88
C ASP A 108 -4.68 6.94 23.79
N LEU A 109 -5.07 6.25 22.71
CA LEU A 109 -5.80 6.87 21.62
C LEU A 109 -7.29 6.92 21.93
N LYS A 110 -7.83 8.11 21.95
CA LYS A 110 -9.28 8.34 22.15
C LYS A 110 -9.99 8.45 20.80
N VAL A 111 -11.23 8.01 20.77
CA VAL A 111 -12.12 8.24 19.63
C VAL A 111 -12.23 9.76 19.39
N GLY A 112 -12.08 10.17 18.12
CA GLY A 112 -12.04 11.58 17.71
C GLY A 112 -10.64 12.18 17.63
N ALA A 113 -9.58 11.46 18.04
CA ALA A 113 -8.21 11.93 17.89
C ALA A 113 -7.87 12.09 16.40
N LYS A 114 -7.17 13.16 16.04
CA LYS A 114 -6.69 13.44 14.68
C LYS A 114 -5.25 12.97 14.55
N LEU A 115 -4.98 12.28 13.47
CA LEU A 115 -3.65 11.79 13.11
C LEU A 115 -3.20 12.56 11.86
N ASP A 116 -2.12 13.29 11.97
CA ASP A 116 -1.59 14.15 10.93
C ASP A 116 -0.31 13.58 10.30
N VAL A 117 0.11 14.14 9.21
CA VAL A 117 1.30 13.73 8.46
C VAL A 117 2.61 13.88 9.24
N SER A 118 2.62 14.66 10.32
CA SER A 118 3.78 14.90 11.19
C SER A 118 4.44 13.63 11.73
N ILE A 119 3.66 12.54 11.83
CA ILE A 119 4.16 11.22 12.25
C ILE A 119 5.33 10.77 11.36
N PHE A 120 5.29 11.11 10.07
CA PHE A 120 6.32 10.66 9.11
C PHE A 120 7.58 11.52 9.06
N GLU A 121 7.70 12.60 9.81
CA GLU A 121 8.91 13.40 9.86
C GLU A 121 10.11 12.65 10.45
N SER A 122 9.86 11.75 11.39
CA SER A 122 10.89 10.93 12.00
C SER A 122 11.38 9.78 11.12
N TYR A 123 10.64 9.45 10.06
CA TYR A 123 10.93 8.29 9.22
C TYR A 123 11.64 8.70 7.93
N LYS A 124 12.80 8.11 7.68
CA LYS A 124 13.53 8.29 6.41
C LYS A 124 12.89 7.49 5.26
N LYS A 125 12.27 6.35 5.56
CA LYS A 125 11.70 5.44 4.57
C LYS A 125 10.31 5.02 4.96
N VAL A 126 9.46 4.93 3.95
CA VAL A 126 8.07 4.48 4.07
C VAL A 126 7.74 3.40 3.06
N ASP A 127 6.77 2.56 3.40
CA ASP A 127 6.14 1.64 2.47
C ASP A 127 4.75 2.18 2.12
N VAL A 128 4.41 2.16 0.85
CA VAL A 128 3.12 2.64 0.36
C VAL A 128 2.34 1.50 -0.27
N ILE A 129 1.17 1.24 0.27
CA ILE A 129 0.24 0.21 -0.19
C ILE A 129 -0.88 0.88 -0.97
N GLY A 130 -1.16 0.40 -2.16
CA GLY A 130 -2.25 0.90 -2.99
C GLY A 130 -2.81 -0.17 -3.91
N THR A 131 -3.91 0.14 -4.57
CA THR A 131 -4.51 -0.73 -5.57
C THR A 131 -3.97 -0.37 -6.94
N SER A 132 -3.41 -1.33 -7.66
CA SER A 132 -2.85 -1.12 -9.00
C SER A 132 -3.94 -0.74 -10.00
N LYS A 133 -3.55 -0.06 -11.09
CA LYS A 133 -4.47 0.25 -12.18
C LYS A 133 -4.99 -1.03 -12.82
N GLY A 134 -6.32 -1.12 -13.03
CA GLY A 134 -6.93 -2.24 -13.74
C GLY A 134 -6.55 -2.23 -15.22
N ARG A 135 -6.32 -3.42 -15.77
CA ARG A 135 -6.00 -3.63 -17.20
C ARG A 135 -6.98 -4.60 -17.88
N GLY A 136 -8.01 -5.03 -17.15
CA GLY A 136 -9.00 -5.98 -17.65
C GLY A 136 -8.42 -7.37 -17.90
N PHE A 137 -9.02 -8.12 -18.81
CA PHE A 137 -8.53 -9.43 -19.23
C PHE A 137 -7.36 -9.29 -20.20
N MET A 138 -6.22 -9.87 -19.83
CA MET A 138 -4.98 -9.76 -20.61
C MET A 138 -4.47 -11.12 -21.04
N GLY A 139 -3.99 -11.18 -22.30
CA GLY A 139 -3.31 -12.33 -22.85
C GLY A 139 -1.92 -12.55 -22.21
N VAL A 140 -1.37 -13.73 -22.41
CA VAL A 140 -0.10 -14.17 -21.80
C VAL A 140 1.11 -13.33 -22.17
N VAL A 141 1.14 -12.79 -23.37
CA VAL A 141 2.23 -11.91 -23.84
C VAL A 141 2.28 -10.64 -23.01
N ARG A 142 1.14 -9.97 -22.79
CA ARG A 142 1.10 -8.71 -22.06
C ARG A 142 1.13 -8.90 -20.54
N ARG A 143 0.48 -9.97 -20.04
CA ARG A 143 0.40 -10.25 -18.60
C ARG A 143 1.71 -10.78 -18.02
N TRP A 144 2.39 -11.66 -18.76
CA TRP A 144 3.54 -12.42 -18.26
C TRP A 144 4.83 -12.21 -19.06
N GLY A 145 4.78 -11.44 -20.16
CA GLY A 145 5.93 -11.20 -21.02
C GLY A 145 6.34 -12.40 -21.88
N PHE A 146 5.39 -13.25 -22.25
CA PHE A 146 5.69 -14.37 -23.17
C PHE A 146 6.05 -13.85 -24.56
N HIS A 147 7.00 -14.49 -25.20
CA HIS A 147 7.48 -14.08 -26.53
C HIS A 147 6.43 -14.30 -27.63
N GLY A 148 5.56 -15.31 -27.47
CA GLY A 148 4.68 -15.76 -28.52
C GLY A 148 5.40 -16.61 -29.57
N LEU A 149 4.84 -16.71 -30.75
CA LEU A 149 5.41 -17.40 -31.91
C LEU A 149 5.84 -16.40 -32.98
N PRO A 150 6.65 -16.81 -33.98
CA PRO A 150 7.06 -15.92 -35.06
C PRO A 150 5.86 -15.29 -35.78
N ALA A 151 6.00 -14.02 -36.19
CA ALA A 151 4.95 -13.29 -36.92
C ALA A 151 5.02 -13.49 -38.43
N THR A 152 6.03 -14.24 -38.94
CA THR A 152 6.31 -14.47 -40.34
C THR A 152 6.43 -15.97 -40.64
N HIS A 153 6.84 -16.36 -41.83
CA HIS A 153 7.01 -17.75 -42.25
C HIS A 153 5.72 -18.59 -42.22
N GLY A 154 4.59 -18.02 -42.65
CA GLY A 154 3.32 -18.74 -42.75
C GLY A 154 2.52 -18.86 -41.43
N GLN A 155 2.96 -18.18 -40.37
CA GLN A 155 2.23 -18.10 -39.12
C GLN A 155 0.98 -17.26 -39.31
N SER A 156 -0.23 -17.78 -38.88
CA SER A 156 -1.50 -17.06 -38.99
C SER A 156 -2.11 -16.72 -37.61
N ASP A 157 -2.53 -17.71 -36.83
CA ASP A 157 -3.46 -17.51 -35.72
C ASP A 157 -2.81 -17.62 -34.34
N ARG A 158 -1.58 -18.12 -34.22
CA ARG A 158 -0.93 -18.46 -32.94
C ARG A 158 0.18 -17.52 -32.52
N GLU A 159 0.31 -16.38 -33.19
CA GLU A 159 1.37 -15.40 -32.93
C GLU A 159 1.48 -15.01 -31.45
N ARG A 160 0.36 -14.82 -30.78
CA ARG A 160 0.30 -14.42 -29.37
C ARG A 160 -0.16 -15.54 -28.42
N ALA A 161 -0.01 -16.78 -28.84
CA ALA A 161 -0.42 -17.94 -28.05
C ALA A 161 0.55 -18.24 -26.89
N PRO A 162 0.08 -18.92 -25.83
CA PRO A 162 0.90 -19.28 -24.67
C PRO A 162 1.93 -20.38 -24.93
N GLY A 163 1.81 -21.11 -26.05
CA GLY A 163 2.58 -22.30 -26.33
C GLY A 163 2.07 -23.53 -25.56
N SER A 164 2.93 -24.52 -25.34
CA SER A 164 2.55 -25.75 -24.63
C SER A 164 2.12 -25.49 -23.18
N LEU A 165 1.03 -26.14 -22.78
CA LEU A 165 0.47 -26.00 -21.44
C LEU A 165 0.85 -27.15 -20.48
N GLY A 166 1.35 -28.26 -20.99
CA GLY A 166 1.65 -29.43 -20.15
C GLY A 166 2.65 -30.40 -20.78
N ARG A 167 2.91 -31.50 -20.09
CA ARG A 167 3.76 -32.61 -20.54
C ARG A 167 2.89 -33.77 -21.00
N GLN A 168 3.21 -34.35 -22.14
CA GLN A 168 2.42 -35.36 -22.81
C GLN A 168 2.49 -36.76 -22.13
N HIS A 169 3.57 -37.11 -21.46
CA HIS A 169 3.83 -38.45 -20.92
C HIS A 169 4.25 -38.43 -19.45
N SER A 170 3.57 -37.68 -18.59
CA SER A 170 3.84 -37.68 -17.17
C SER A 170 2.69 -38.35 -16.40
N ILE A 171 3.01 -39.05 -15.31
CA ILE A 171 2.05 -39.62 -14.36
C ILE A 171 1.07 -38.55 -13.87
N SER A 172 1.50 -37.29 -13.80
CA SER A 172 0.64 -36.14 -13.53
C SER A 172 0.11 -35.55 -14.84
N GLN A 173 -0.94 -36.16 -15.37
CA GLN A 173 -1.63 -35.62 -16.57
C GLN A 173 -2.32 -34.30 -16.21
N GLY A 174 -2.08 -33.26 -17.01
CA GLY A 174 -2.75 -31.96 -16.86
C GLY A 174 -1.82 -30.77 -16.83
N VAL A 175 -2.39 -29.61 -16.53
CA VAL A 175 -1.66 -28.35 -16.43
C VAL A 175 -1.07 -28.22 -15.04
N PRO A 176 0.26 -28.00 -14.88
CA PRO A 176 0.86 -27.87 -13.58
C PRO A 176 0.30 -26.66 -12.79
N PRO A 177 0.13 -26.77 -11.46
CA PRO A 177 -0.31 -25.67 -10.62
C PRO A 177 0.57 -24.42 -10.81
N GLY A 178 -0.04 -23.24 -10.84
CA GLY A 178 0.67 -21.97 -11.03
C GLY A 178 1.10 -21.67 -12.47
N LYS A 179 0.69 -22.46 -13.46
CA LYS A 179 0.97 -22.16 -14.87
C LYS A 179 0.44 -20.78 -15.24
N LYS A 180 1.31 -19.96 -15.82
CA LYS A 180 0.99 -18.60 -16.24
C LYS A 180 0.06 -18.63 -17.47
N MET A 181 -1.15 -18.11 -17.32
CA MET A 181 -2.19 -18.06 -18.35
C MET A 181 -2.78 -16.67 -18.49
N ALA A 182 -3.58 -16.45 -19.54
CA ALA A 182 -4.40 -15.26 -19.69
C ALA A 182 -5.38 -15.12 -18.52
N GLY A 183 -5.79 -13.91 -18.22
CA GLY A 183 -6.74 -13.62 -17.15
C GLY A 183 -6.78 -12.15 -16.76
N HIS A 184 -7.56 -11.83 -15.74
CA HIS A 184 -7.67 -10.50 -15.18
C HIS A 184 -6.31 -10.02 -14.66
N TRP A 185 -5.96 -8.76 -14.95
CA TRP A 185 -4.73 -8.13 -14.49
C TRP A 185 -4.98 -6.74 -13.96
N GLY A 186 -4.32 -6.43 -12.85
CA GLY A 186 -4.51 -5.17 -12.12
C GLY A 186 -5.66 -5.24 -11.12
N VAL A 187 -5.98 -4.09 -10.50
CA VAL A 187 -6.90 -3.98 -9.34
C VAL A 187 -6.45 -4.87 -8.18
N GLU A 188 -5.16 -5.11 -8.08
CA GLU A 188 -4.53 -5.90 -7.03
C GLU A 188 -3.88 -4.97 -6.02
N GLN A 189 -3.87 -5.37 -4.76
CA GLN A 189 -3.14 -4.67 -3.72
C GLN A 189 -1.63 -4.86 -3.94
N VAL A 190 -0.93 -3.76 -4.14
CA VAL A 190 0.52 -3.72 -4.37
C VAL A 190 1.17 -2.84 -3.33
N THR A 191 2.31 -3.27 -2.81
CA THR A 191 3.11 -2.50 -1.86
C THR A 191 4.41 -2.07 -2.53
N SER A 192 4.63 -0.76 -2.66
CA SER A 192 5.94 -0.18 -2.96
C SER A 192 6.69 -0.02 -1.65
N ARG A 193 7.81 -0.72 -1.52
CA ARG A 193 8.59 -0.77 -0.28
C ARG A 193 9.81 0.14 -0.34
N ASN A 194 10.25 0.61 0.82
CA ASN A 194 11.50 1.35 1.01
C ASN A 194 11.61 2.62 0.18
N LEU A 195 10.53 3.37 0.07
CA LEU A 195 10.55 4.66 -0.61
C LEU A 195 11.11 5.72 0.33
N ASP A 196 12.06 6.51 -0.15
CA ASP A 196 12.65 7.59 0.64
C ASP A 196 11.66 8.75 0.76
N VAL A 197 11.51 9.28 1.98
CA VAL A 197 10.72 10.49 2.25
C VAL A 197 11.61 11.69 1.96
N VAL A 198 11.26 12.47 0.93
CA VAL A 198 12.02 13.65 0.52
C VAL A 198 11.62 14.86 1.36
N GLN A 199 10.33 15.08 1.53
CA GLN A 199 9.79 16.23 2.26
C GLN A 199 8.42 15.90 2.86
N VAL A 200 8.12 16.50 4.00
CA VAL A 200 6.80 16.49 4.64
C VAL A 200 6.33 17.92 4.82
N GLN A 201 5.15 18.25 4.32
CA GLN A 201 4.51 19.56 4.49
C GLN A 201 3.29 19.42 5.39
N LYS A 202 3.40 19.85 6.63
CA LYS A 202 2.33 19.76 7.65
C LYS A 202 1.12 20.60 7.28
N ASP A 203 1.33 21.82 6.82
CA ASP A 203 0.26 22.77 6.55
C ASP A 203 -0.76 22.26 5.52
N LYS A 204 -0.28 21.47 4.57
CA LYS A 204 -1.08 20.91 3.48
C LYS A 204 -1.32 19.41 3.61
N ASN A 205 -0.84 18.77 4.68
CA ASN A 205 -0.87 17.32 4.88
C ASN A 205 -0.29 16.52 3.70
N LEU A 206 0.81 17.02 3.12
CA LEU A 206 1.46 16.39 1.97
C LEU A 206 2.75 15.69 2.39
N ILE A 207 2.94 14.49 1.85
CA ILE A 207 4.20 13.75 1.91
C ILE A 207 4.73 13.53 0.49
N PHE A 208 6.00 13.85 0.30
CA PHE A 208 6.73 13.68 -0.97
C PHE A 208 7.61 12.45 -0.84
N VAL A 209 7.30 11.43 -1.63
CA VAL A 209 7.98 10.13 -1.58
C VAL A 209 8.71 9.91 -2.90
N GLN A 210 9.99 9.55 -2.83
CA GLN A 210 10.80 9.30 -4.01
C GLN A 210 10.33 8.02 -4.72
N GLY A 211 10.06 8.14 -6.02
CA GLY A 211 9.69 7.02 -6.87
C GLY A 211 8.19 6.88 -7.13
N SER A 212 7.79 5.74 -7.65
CA SER A 212 6.42 5.46 -8.07
C SER A 212 5.59 4.82 -6.97
N VAL A 213 4.33 5.23 -6.89
CA VAL A 213 3.32 4.69 -5.98
C VAL A 213 2.23 3.98 -6.78
N PRO A 214 1.74 2.81 -6.36
CA PRO A 214 0.70 2.08 -7.07
C PRO A 214 -0.61 2.85 -7.16
N GLY A 215 -1.35 2.61 -8.22
CA GLY A 215 -2.69 3.16 -8.43
C GLY A 215 -2.77 4.41 -9.32
N PRO A 216 -3.98 4.83 -9.66
CA PRO A 216 -4.25 6.05 -10.40
C PRO A 216 -4.07 7.29 -9.52
N THR A 217 -4.03 8.46 -10.14
CA THR A 217 -4.20 9.75 -9.45
C THR A 217 -5.58 9.79 -8.79
N GLY A 218 -5.68 10.32 -7.57
CA GLY A 218 -6.89 10.29 -6.75
C GLY A 218 -7.12 8.95 -6.04
N GLY A 219 -6.31 7.91 -6.32
CA GLY A 219 -6.45 6.61 -5.68
C GLY A 219 -6.07 6.61 -4.21
N LEU A 220 -6.78 5.79 -3.43
CA LEU A 220 -6.48 5.56 -2.01
C LEU A 220 -5.15 4.84 -1.85
N VAL A 221 -4.35 5.31 -0.92
CA VAL A 221 -3.10 4.68 -0.50
C VAL A 221 -3.01 4.62 1.02
N LEU A 222 -2.35 3.59 1.52
CA LEU A 222 -1.98 3.46 2.93
C LEU A 222 -0.46 3.64 3.02
N VAL A 223 -0.03 4.67 3.72
CA VAL A 223 1.37 4.94 4.02
C VAL A 223 1.70 4.34 5.38
N LYS A 224 2.76 3.57 5.47
CA LYS A 224 3.25 2.99 6.71
C LYS A 224 4.76 3.14 6.81
N GLU A 225 5.29 3.08 8.02
CA GLU A 225 6.74 3.01 8.22
C GLU A 225 7.33 1.79 7.49
N SER A 226 8.54 1.94 6.98
CA SER A 226 9.27 0.81 6.41
C SER A 226 9.92 -0.01 7.51
N THR A 227 9.68 -1.32 7.50
CA THR A 227 10.34 -2.28 8.39
C THR A 227 11.72 -2.70 7.90
N TRP A 228 12.16 -2.14 6.77
CA TRP A 228 13.45 -2.49 6.20
C TRP A 228 14.60 -1.88 7.01
N THR A 229 15.43 -2.73 7.54
CA THR A 229 16.75 -2.35 8.06
C THR A 229 17.80 -2.60 6.98
N ALA A 230 18.66 -1.62 6.72
CA ALA A 230 19.78 -1.83 5.81
C ALA A 230 20.53 -3.11 6.22
N PRO A 231 20.83 -4.02 5.28
CA PRO A 231 21.66 -5.16 5.63
C PRO A 231 22.97 -4.62 6.21
N LYS A 232 23.36 -5.16 7.37
CA LYS A 232 24.68 -4.83 7.94
C LYS A 232 25.69 -5.08 6.82
N PRO A 233 26.62 -4.14 6.56
CA PRO A 233 27.66 -4.38 5.59
C PRO A 233 28.26 -5.74 5.92
N SER A 234 28.18 -6.68 4.98
CA SER A 234 28.85 -7.96 5.14
C SER A 234 30.31 -7.61 5.42
N THR A 235 30.77 -7.95 6.61
CA THR A 235 32.19 -7.86 6.90
C THR A 235 32.81 -8.86 5.93
N VAL A 236 33.25 -8.37 4.79
CA VAL A 236 34.08 -9.14 3.87
C VAL A 236 35.32 -9.41 4.70
N VAL A 237 35.30 -10.55 5.39
CA VAL A 237 36.53 -11.09 5.97
C VAL A 237 37.40 -11.34 4.74
N SER A 238 38.23 -10.34 4.42
CA SER A 238 39.31 -10.56 3.49
C SER A 238 40.13 -11.70 4.12
N LYS A 239 39.91 -12.92 3.62
CA LYS A 239 40.86 -14.01 3.86
C LYS A 239 42.16 -13.47 3.30
N LYS A 240 43.02 -12.98 4.20
CA LYS A 240 44.41 -12.69 3.88
C LYS A 240 44.96 -14.05 3.42
N THR A 241 44.96 -14.24 2.13
CA THR A 241 45.76 -15.29 1.50
C THR A 241 47.17 -14.99 1.93
N LYS A 242 47.76 -15.89 2.71
CA LYS A 242 49.19 -15.84 3.03
C LYS A 242 49.92 -15.99 1.68
N ALA A 243 50.13 -14.88 1.02
CA ALA A 243 51.06 -14.77 -0.06
C ALA A 243 52.44 -14.77 0.55
N GLY A 244 53.22 -15.78 0.31
CA GLY A 244 54.63 -15.79 0.71
C GLY A 244 55.18 -17.16 1.04
N GLN A 245 55.11 -18.14 0.11
CA GLN A 245 56.15 -19.14 -0.02
C GLN A 245 56.22 -19.58 -1.49
N ILE A 246 57.15 -18.93 -2.18
CA ILE A 246 57.64 -19.40 -3.49
C ILE A 246 58.48 -20.64 -3.21
N VAL A 247 57.88 -21.81 -3.41
CA VAL A 247 58.69 -23.06 -3.44
C VAL A 247 59.36 -23.08 -4.81
N LYS A 248 60.62 -22.75 -4.87
CA LYS A 248 61.50 -23.07 -5.98
C LYS A 248 61.61 -24.58 -6.03
N LYS A 249 60.96 -25.23 -7.01
CA LYS A 249 61.34 -26.54 -7.48
C LYS A 249 62.52 -26.38 -8.42
N GLY A 250 63.68 -26.74 -7.94
CA GLY A 250 64.82 -27.03 -8.78
C GLY A 250 64.68 -28.48 -9.34
N HIS A 251 65.07 -28.60 -10.58
CA HIS A 251 65.35 -29.77 -11.40
C HIS A 251 64.30 -30.84 -11.49
#